data_8f682382e578bf87ca04053c98e1660d
#
_entry.id   8f682382e578bf87ca04053c98e1660d
#
_cell.length_a   1.000
_cell.length_b   1.000
_cell.length_c   1.000
_cell.angle_alpha   90.00
_cell.angle_beta   90.00
_cell.angle_gamma   90.00
#
_symmetry.space_group_name_H-M   'P 1'
#
loop_
_entity.id
_entity.type
_entity.pdbx_description
1 polymer ?
#
loop_
_entity_poly.entity_id
_entity_poly.type
_entity_poly.pdbx_seq_one_letter_code
_entity_poly.pdbx_strand_id
1 'polypeptide(L)'
;MPPKKRRRGVDVGNLTSILHTGSISTTGLTELVRRLRDQNIDLGSIGRWSLRDANYDLLDRYGVVDTLSLVEGADGFKWTYLAPAAWLAALVGRSSALESLFAAALAKTPCSIHRPWSLIIGFDEFAPGNKLAVYNSRKCMVLSLTFRELGQEAISGGQGWITPAVIRSTVLANVRGGWSAALCSFLERAMFGENGFATTGCPLIVRGTAVCIFARVVNILSDGDGLRMALDWRGASSLKPCFRHHNVLKKVSRLFGQLLHNHMSHVEHPLVSLATSSLAA
;
A
#
# COMPACT_ATOMS: atom_id res chain seq x y z
N MET A 1 -14.21 56.78 -9.58
CA MET A 1 -13.31 55.74 -9.05
C MET A 1 -13.34 54.56 -9.99
N PRO A 2 -12.23 54.10 -10.56
CA PRO A 2 -12.22 52.92 -11.40
C PRO A 2 -12.49 51.68 -10.53
N PRO A 3 -13.21 50.66 -11.05
CA PRO A 3 -13.53 49.47 -10.27
C PRO A 3 -12.23 48.72 -9.90
N LYS A 4 -12.05 48.43 -8.63
CA LYS A 4 -10.95 47.55 -8.13
C LYS A 4 -11.05 46.21 -8.86
N LYS A 5 -10.10 45.89 -9.74
CA LYS A 5 -9.94 44.56 -10.33
C LYS A 5 -9.82 43.57 -9.18
N ARG A 6 -10.81 42.70 -9.01
CA ARG A 6 -10.70 41.52 -8.13
C ARG A 6 -9.49 40.72 -8.61
N ARG A 7 -8.42 40.71 -7.82
CA ARG A 7 -7.29 39.79 -8.04
C ARG A 7 -7.85 38.39 -7.92
N ARG A 8 -7.73 37.59 -8.96
CA ARG A 8 -8.05 36.18 -8.91
C ARG A 8 -7.05 35.56 -7.94
N GLY A 9 -7.54 35.05 -6.81
CA GLY A 9 -6.73 34.25 -5.88
C GLY A 9 -6.16 33.02 -6.60
N VAL A 10 -4.97 32.60 -6.19
CA VAL A 10 -4.37 31.36 -6.70
C VAL A 10 -5.23 30.19 -6.23
N ASP A 11 -5.66 29.35 -7.15
CA ASP A 11 -6.42 28.14 -6.83
C ASP A 11 -5.49 27.09 -6.21
N VAL A 12 -5.74 26.76 -4.93
CA VAL A 12 -4.96 25.77 -4.17
C VAL A 12 -5.03 24.38 -4.83
N GLY A 13 -6.17 24.04 -5.47
CA GLY A 13 -6.32 22.80 -6.23
C GLY A 13 -5.33 22.68 -7.39
N ASN A 14 -5.05 23.79 -8.08
CA ASN A 14 -4.04 23.81 -9.14
C ASN A 14 -2.61 23.66 -8.61
N LEU A 15 -2.31 24.17 -7.42
CA LEU A 15 -1.01 23.98 -6.79
C LEU A 15 -0.79 22.53 -6.34
N THR A 16 -1.84 21.87 -5.83
CA THR A 16 -1.72 20.47 -5.43
C THR A 16 -1.58 19.53 -6.62
N SER A 17 -2.09 19.90 -7.80
CA SER A 17 -1.88 19.11 -9.02
C SER A 17 -0.39 18.98 -9.39
N ILE A 18 0.43 19.98 -9.04
CA ILE A 18 1.88 19.96 -9.25
C ILE A 18 2.56 18.89 -8.38
N LEU A 19 2.04 18.64 -7.16
CA LEU A 19 2.53 17.58 -6.30
C LEU A 19 2.31 16.18 -6.91
N HIS A 20 1.16 15.99 -7.54
CA HIS A 20 0.79 14.71 -8.16
C HIS A 20 1.54 14.41 -9.46
N THR A 21 2.13 15.43 -10.10
CA THR A 21 3.01 15.21 -11.27
C THR A 21 4.40 14.70 -10.88
N GLY A 22 4.68 14.57 -9.57
CA GLY A 22 6.01 14.19 -9.06
C GLY A 22 7.08 15.27 -9.22
N SER A 23 6.72 16.46 -9.70
CA SER A 23 7.67 17.53 -10.02
C SER A 23 8.21 18.25 -8.78
N ILE A 24 7.46 18.25 -7.67
CA ILE A 24 7.85 18.93 -6.44
C ILE A 24 7.21 18.28 -5.21
N SER A 25 7.97 18.15 -4.12
CA SER A 25 7.44 17.65 -2.86
C SER A 25 6.57 18.69 -2.15
N THR A 26 5.72 18.24 -1.20
CA THR A 26 4.92 19.16 -0.36
C THR A 26 5.78 20.20 0.34
N THR A 27 6.98 19.80 0.82
CA THR A 27 7.95 20.71 1.43
C THR A 27 8.48 21.71 0.41
N GLY A 28 8.84 21.24 -0.78
CA GLY A 28 9.32 22.10 -1.86
C GLY A 28 8.25 23.11 -2.33
N LEU A 29 6.98 22.68 -2.44
CA LEU A 29 5.88 23.57 -2.78
C LEU A 29 5.63 24.59 -1.66
N THR A 30 5.70 24.18 -0.40
CA THR A 30 5.59 25.12 0.75
C THR A 30 6.69 26.17 0.72
N GLU A 31 7.93 25.78 0.42
CA GLU A 31 9.06 26.68 0.29
C GLU A 31 8.90 27.63 -0.91
N LEU A 32 8.42 27.13 -2.04
CA LEU A 32 8.10 27.97 -3.21
C LEU A 32 7.03 29.01 -2.86
N VAL A 33 5.94 28.62 -2.21
CA VAL A 33 4.88 29.53 -1.74
C VAL A 33 5.45 30.58 -0.79
N ARG A 34 6.34 30.19 0.13
CA ARG A 34 7.03 31.13 1.03
C ARG A 34 7.86 32.17 0.25
N ARG A 35 8.69 31.73 -0.69
CA ARG A 35 9.53 32.62 -1.53
C ARG A 35 8.71 33.58 -2.38
N LEU A 36 7.59 33.10 -2.94
CA LEU A 36 6.69 33.97 -3.73
C LEU A 36 6.04 35.05 -2.85
N ARG A 37 5.71 34.73 -1.58
CA ARG A 37 5.25 35.72 -0.60
C ARG A 37 6.33 36.76 -0.24
N ASP A 38 7.56 36.31 -0.06
CA ASP A 38 8.71 37.20 0.23
C ASP A 38 8.94 38.19 -0.92
N GLN A 39 8.50 37.83 -2.14
CA GLN A 39 8.50 38.73 -3.32
C GLN A 39 7.21 39.58 -3.47
N ASN A 40 6.41 39.69 -2.39
CA ASN A 40 5.13 40.43 -2.38
C ASN A 40 4.09 39.92 -3.40
N ILE A 41 4.17 38.67 -3.81
CA ILE A 41 3.15 38.00 -4.62
C ILE A 41 2.03 37.54 -3.68
N ASP A 42 0.85 38.14 -3.83
CA ASP A 42 -0.32 37.83 -3.03
C ASP A 42 -0.88 36.43 -3.40
N LEU A 43 -0.57 35.46 -2.59
CA LEU A 43 -1.04 34.07 -2.73
C LEU A 43 -2.21 33.75 -1.79
N GLY A 44 -2.73 34.76 -1.10
CA GLY A 44 -3.75 34.55 -0.07
C GLY A 44 -3.24 33.76 1.14
N SER A 45 -4.11 32.98 1.78
CA SER A 45 -3.80 32.23 3.00
C SER A 45 -3.24 30.82 2.74
N ILE A 46 -2.55 30.60 1.61
CA ILE A 46 -2.00 29.28 1.28
C ILE A 46 -0.87 28.94 2.24
N GLY A 47 -1.04 27.91 3.02
CA GLY A 47 -0.05 27.37 3.96
C GLY A 47 0.10 25.85 3.82
N ARG A 48 1.00 25.28 4.61
CA ARG A 48 1.23 23.82 4.63
C ARG A 48 -0.06 23.03 4.89
N TRP A 49 -0.92 23.53 5.78
CA TRP A 49 -2.18 22.89 6.13
C TRP A 49 -3.18 22.96 4.97
N SER A 50 -3.34 24.12 4.33
CA SER A 50 -4.21 24.29 3.17
C SER A 50 -3.82 23.39 2.01
N LEU A 51 -2.51 23.22 1.78
CA LEU A 51 -2.00 22.31 0.74
C LEU A 51 -2.29 20.84 1.10
N ARG A 52 -2.18 20.50 2.39
CA ARG A 52 -2.50 19.15 2.86
C ARG A 52 -3.99 18.84 2.73
N ASP A 53 -4.84 19.76 3.16
CA ASP A 53 -6.28 19.59 3.12
C ASP A 53 -6.77 19.50 1.65
N ALA A 54 -6.28 20.37 0.76
CA ALA A 54 -6.60 20.28 -0.66
C ALA A 54 -6.11 18.97 -1.31
N ASN A 55 -5.01 18.39 -0.82
CA ASN A 55 -4.54 17.09 -1.27
C ASN A 55 -5.48 15.95 -0.81
N TYR A 56 -5.98 15.99 0.43
CA TYR A 56 -6.99 15.05 0.91
C TYR A 56 -8.30 15.19 0.15
N ASP A 57 -8.80 16.41 -0.06
CA ASP A 57 -10.00 16.68 -0.84
C ASP A 57 -9.89 16.16 -2.27
N LEU A 58 -8.69 16.25 -2.86
CA LEU A 58 -8.44 15.72 -4.19
C LEU A 58 -8.53 14.20 -4.20
N LEU A 59 -7.90 13.52 -3.24
CA LEU A 59 -7.95 12.06 -3.12
C LEU A 59 -9.38 11.56 -2.83
N ASP A 60 -10.12 12.29 -2.00
CA ASP A 60 -11.51 11.97 -1.67
C ASP A 60 -12.44 12.09 -2.89
N ARG A 61 -12.27 13.14 -3.71
CA ARG A 61 -13.01 13.33 -4.98
C ARG A 61 -12.86 12.16 -5.96
N TYR A 62 -11.76 11.41 -5.88
CA TYR A 62 -11.54 10.23 -6.71
C TYR A 62 -12.04 8.94 -6.06
N GLY A 63 -12.63 9.02 -4.87
CA GLY A 63 -13.08 7.86 -4.13
C GLY A 63 -11.96 6.86 -3.81
N VAL A 64 -10.71 7.35 -3.73
CA VAL A 64 -9.55 6.49 -3.50
C VAL A 64 -9.24 6.30 -2.03
N VAL A 65 -9.82 7.10 -1.14
CA VAL A 65 -9.63 6.99 0.31
C VAL A 65 -10.64 6.00 0.87
N ASP A 66 -10.16 5.00 1.58
CA ASP A 66 -10.99 4.04 2.31
C ASP A 66 -10.47 3.88 3.74
N THR A 67 -11.27 3.30 4.62
CA THR A 67 -10.97 3.18 6.04
C THR A 67 -11.28 1.77 6.52
N LEU A 68 -10.29 1.14 7.15
CA LEU A 68 -10.44 -0.12 7.86
C LEU A 68 -10.54 0.13 9.37
N SER A 69 -11.48 -0.51 10.03
CA SER A 69 -11.50 -0.59 11.49
C SER A 69 -10.56 -1.71 11.92
N LEU A 70 -9.45 -1.33 12.54
CA LEU A 70 -8.50 -2.27 13.13
C LEU A 70 -8.80 -2.33 14.61
N VAL A 71 -9.24 -3.51 15.02
CA VAL A 71 -9.28 -4.02 16.39
C VAL A 71 -10.18 -3.46 17.47
N GLU A 72 -10.52 -4.42 18.17
CA GLU A 72 -11.21 -4.69 19.41
C GLU A 72 -10.58 -4.00 20.62
N GLY A 73 -11.08 -2.88 20.96
CA GLY A 73 -10.95 -2.13 22.19
C GLY A 73 -12.02 -1.07 22.17
N ALA A 74 -12.37 -0.46 23.28
CA ALA A 74 -13.44 0.50 23.40
C ALA A 74 -13.38 1.66 22.38
N ASP A 75 -12.21 1.89 21.77
CA ASP A 75 -11.93 2.95 20.81
C ASP A 75 -11.26 2.41 19.54
N GLY A 76 -11.88 1.49 18.83
CA GLY A 76 -11.33 0.89 17.61
C GLY A 76 -10.57 1.88 16.71
N PHE A 77 -9.32 1.56 16.36
CA PHE A 77 -8.50 2.42 15.50
C PHE A 77 -9.00 2.36 14.05
N LYS A 78 -9.28 3.50 13.47
CA LYS A 78 -9.63 3.62 12.06
C LYS A 78 -8.37 3.90 11.24
N TRP A 79 -7.96 2.92 10.44
CA TRP A 79 -6.84 3.05 9.53
C TRP A 79 -7.30 3.53 8.17
N THR A 80 -6.89 4.73 7.81
CA THR A 80 -7.14 5.30 6.48
C THR A 80 -6.05 4.85 5.52
N TYR A 81 -6.43 4.35 4.36
CA TYR A 81 -5.54 3.87 3.30
C TYR A 81 -6.12 4.23 1.94
N LEU A 82 -5.37 4.02 0.87
CA LEU A 82 -5.85 4.20 -0.50
C LEU A 82 -6.38 2.87 -1.02
N ALA A 83 -7.67 2.82 -1.38
CA ALA A 83 -8.28 1.63 -1.96
C ALA A 83 -7.52 1.21 -3.22
N PRO A 84 -6.87 0.03 -3.27
CA PRO A 84 -5.88 -0.28 -4.29
C PRO A 84 -6.41 -0.22 -5.72
N ALA A 85 -7.62 -0.71 -5.95
CA ALA A 85 -8.25 -0.67 -7.27
C ALA A 85 -8.55 0.77 -7.72
N ALA A 86 -9.19 1.57 -6.85
CA ALA A 86 -9.51 2.96 -7.16
C ALA A 86 -8.24 3.80 -7.34
N TRP A 87 -7.22 3.57 -6.50
CA TRP A 87 -5.93 4.23 -6.61
C TRP A 87 -5.20 3.88 -7.90
N LEU A 88 -5.18 2.60 -8.28
CA LEU A 88 -4.61 2.16 -9.55
C LEU A 88 -5.32 2.80 -10.73
N ALA A 89 -6.66 2.82 -10.73
CA ALA A 89 -7.45 3.46 -11.79
C ALA A 89 -7.13 4.95 -11.92
N ALA A 90 -7.05 5.66 -10.78
CA ALA A 90 -6.68 7.07 -10.77
C ALA A 90 -5.26 7.32 -11.30
N LEU A 91 -4.30 6.47 -10.96
CA LEU A 91 -2.90 6.58 -11.42
C LEU A 91 -2.78 6.30 -12.93
N VAL A 92 -3.39 5.22 -13.42
CA VAL A 92 -3.36 4.85 -14.85
C VAL A 92 -4.03 5.93 -15.68
N GLY A 93 -5.17 6.47 -15.23
CA GLY A 93 -5.87 7.54 -15.94
C GLY A 93 -5.14 8.89 -15.98
N ARG A 94 -4.09 9.07 -15.16
CA ARG A 94 -3.34 10.33 -15.06
C ARG A 94 -1.90 10.27 -15.53
N SER A 95 -1.32 9.09 -15.61
CA SER A 95 0.08 8.89 -16.00
C SER A 95 0.13 8.17 -17.34
N SER A 96 0.47 8.88 -18.39
CA SER A 96 0.67 8.30 -19.73
C SER A 96 1.76 7.23 -19.74
N ALA A 97 2.77 7.36 -18.89
CA ALA A 97 3.82 6.36 -18.73
C ALA A 97 3.26 5.07 -18.11
N LEU A 98 2.47 5.18 -17.03
CA LEU A 98 1.84 4.03 -16.40
C LEU A 98 0.77 3.40 -17.32
N GLU A 99 -0.05 4.22 -17.98
CA GLU A 99 -1.01 3.74 -18.99
C GLU A 99 -0.31 2.94 -20.10
N SER A 100 0.81 3.44 -20.63
CA SER A 100 1.59 2.77 -21.66
C SER A 100 2.17 1.44 -21.16
N LEU A 101 2.63 1.39 -19.90
CA LEU A 101 3.10 0.19 -19.26
C LEU A 101 2.00 -0.88 -19.15
N PHE A 102 0.79 -0.49 -18.71
CA PHE A 102 -0.36 -1.38 -18.63
C PHE A 102 -0.82 -1.83 -20.03
N ALA A 103 -0.83 -0.94 -21.02
CA ALA A 103 -1.18 -1.28 -22.39
C ALA A 103 -0.23 -2.34 -22.98
N ALA A 104 1.08 -2.18 -22.77
CA ALA A 104 2.08 -3.14 -23.22
C ALA A 104 1.95 -4.50 -22.50
N ALA A 105 1.70 -4.49 -21.19
CA ALA A 105 1.49 -5.71 -20.41
C ALA A 105 0.23 -6.46 -20.86
N LEU A 106 -0.90 -5.76 -21.06
CA LEU A 106 -2.15 -6.34 -21.52
C LEU A 106 -2.05 -6.92 -22.93
N ALA A 107 -1.32 -6.26 -23.83
CA ALA A 107 -1.08 -6.80 -25.19
C ALA A 107 -0.29 -8.10 -25.15
N LYS A 108 0.65 -8.24 -24.23
CA LYS A 108 1.47 -9.45 -24.04
C LYS A 108 0.75 -10.54 -23.26
N THR A 109 0.04 -10.13 -22.21
CA THR A 109 -0.63 -11.05 -21.27
C THR A 109 -2.03 -10.52 -20.97
N PRO A 110 -3.04 -10.88 -21.76
CA PRO A 110 -4.42 -10.49 -21.52
C PRO A 110 -4.89 -10.94 -20.13
N CYS A 111 -5.62 -10.07 -19.44
CA CYS A 111 -6.15 -10.31 -18.10
C CYS A 111 -7.64 -10.67 -18.16
N SER A 112 -8.06 -11.63 -17.35
CA SER A 112 -9.46 -11.98 -17.12
C SER A 112 -9.63 -12.68 -15.78
N ILE A 113 -10.86 -12.91 -15.34
CA ILE A 113 -11.14 -13.66 -14.10
C ILE A 113 -10.55 -15.09 -14.15
N HIS A 114 -10.52 -15.72 -15.32
CA HIS A 114 -9.95 -17.07 -15.51
C HIS A 114 -8.43 -17.05 -15.75
N ARG A 115 -7.86 -15.88 -16.02
CA ARG A 115 -6.43 -15.66 -16.23
C ARG A 115 -6.00 -14.40 -15.48
N PRO A 116 -6.10 -14.42 -14.14
CA PRO A 116 -5.74 -13.27 -13.33
C PRO A 116 -4.24 -13.00 -13.38
N TRP A 117 -3.86 -11.74 -13.28
CA TRP A 117 -2.48 -11.34 -13.17
C TRP A 117 -1.88 -11.71 -11.80
N SER A 118 -0.57 -11.77 -11.76
CA SER A 118 0.21 -12.18 -10.59
C SER A 118 0.55 -10.96 -9.74
N LEU A 119 -0.19 -10.75 -8.66
CA LEU A 119 0.06 -9.67 -7.70
C LEU A 119 1.24 -10.01 -6.79
N ILE A 120 2.18 -9.09 -6.71
CA ILE A 120 3.31 -9.12 -5.79
C ILE A 120 3.06 -8.06 -4.72
N ILE A 121 3.17 -8.46 -3.47
CA ILE A 121 3.01 -7.59 -2.30
C ILE A 121 4.39 -7.34 -1.71
N GLY A 122 4.77 -6.09 -1.56
CA GLY A 122 5.98 -5.68 -0.86
C GLY A 122 5.63 -4.91 0.40
N PHE A 123 6.29 -5.19 1.51
CA PHE A 123 6.20 -4.35 2.70
C PHE A 123 7.53 -4.31 3.44
N ASP A 124 7.78 -3.16 4.04
CA ASP A 124 9.01 -2.90 4.79
C ASP A 124 8.78 -1.82 5.84
N GLU A 125 9.65 -1.81 6.86
CA GLU A 125 9.67 -0.75 7.86
C GLU A 125 10.49 0.44 7.35
N PHE A 126 9.83 1.55 7.15
CA PHE A 126 10.45 2.83 6.77
C PHE A 126 10.64 3.72 7.99
N ALA A 127 11.88 4.17 8.21
CA ALA A 127 12.25 5.09 9.29
C ALA A 127 12.67 6.45 8.73
N PRO A 128 11.73 7.42 8.60
CA PRO A 128 12.08 8.75 8.12
C PRO A 128 12.94 9.50 9.14
N GLY A 129 14.01 10.15 8.67
CA GLY A 129 14.90 10.97 9.48
C GLY A 129 16.21 10.28 9.87
N ASN A 130 16.78 10.64 11.03
CA ASN A 130 18.06 10.10 11.48
C ASN A 130 17.91 8.62 11.89
N LYS A 131 18.52 7.70 11.14
CA LYS A 131 18.53 6.26 11.42
C LYS A 131 19.25 5.91 12.75
N LEU A 132 20.09 6.80 13.24
CA LEU A 132 20.84 6.61 14.50
C LEU A 132 20.06 7.11 15.74
N ALA A 133 18.86 7.66 15.57
CA ALA A 133 18.04 8.08 16.69
C ALA A 133 17.53 6.83 17.44
N VAL A 134 17.85 6.76 18.76
CA VAL A 134 17.48 5.65 19.65
C VAL A 134 15.95 5.46 19.70
N TYR A 135 15.19 6.54 19.56
CA TYR A 135 13.72 6.51 19.48
C TYR A 135 13.25 7.13 18.17
N ASN A 136 12.86 6.30 17.22
CA ASN A 136 12.26 6.79 16.00
C ASN A 136 10.72 6.60 16.03
N SER A 137 10.03 7.57 16.67
CA SER A 137 8.56 7.59 16.69
C SER A 137 7.91 7.77 15.33
N ARG A 138 8.72 8.00 14.27
CA ARG A 138 8.26 8.19 12.90
C ARG A 138 8.31 6.90 12.07
N LYS A 139 8.84 5.81 12.63
CA LYS A 139 8.81 4.51 11.96
C LYS A 139 7.41 4.14 11.50
N CYS A 140 7.30 3.64 10.30
CA CYS A 140 6.03 3.17 9.75
C CYS A 140 6.25 1.93 8.88
N MET A 141 5.26 1.07 8.85
CA MET A 141 5.16 0.00 7.86
C MET A 141 4.58 0.59 6.59
N VAL A 142 5.21 0.31 5.48
CA VAL A 142 4.80 0.72 4.13
C VAL A 142 4.42 -0.52 3.35
N LEU A 143 3.25 -0.51 2.76
CA LEU A 143 2.75 -1.58 1.90
C LEU A 143 2.74 -1.12 0.45
N SER A 144 3.32 -1.90 -0.42
CA SER A 144 3.38 -1.65 -1.85
C SER A 144 2.90 -2.86 -2.65
N LEU A 145 2.30 -2.62 -3.79
CA LEU A 145 1.76 -3.62 -4.69
C LEU A 145 2.32 -3.42 -6.10
N THR A 146 2.56 -4.51 -6.80
CA THR A 146 2.89 -4.51 -8.24
C THR A 146 2.39 -5.78 -8.90
N PHE A 147 2.42 -5.82 -10.24
CA PHE A 147 2.04 -6.99 -11.01
C PHE A 147 3.26 -7.54 -11.78
N ARG A 148 3.46 -8.86 -11.73
CA ARG A 148 4.55 -9.52 -12.45
C ARG A 148 4.52 -9.22 -13.94
N GLU A 149 3.34 -9.08 -14.50
CA GLU A 149 3.08 -8.87 -15.92
C GLU A 149 3.59 -7.52 -16.43
N LEU A 150 3.83 -6.55 -15.55
CA LEU A 150 4.46 -5.26 -15.89
C LEU A 150 5.93 -5.41 -16.31
N GLY A 151 6.54 -6.56 -16.01
CA GLY A 151 7.90 -6.91 -16.41
C GLY A 151 8.96 -6.50 -15.41
N GLN A 152 10.11 -7.18 -15.50
CA GLN A 152 11.20 -7.02 -14.54
C GLN A 152 11.77 -5.60 -14.49
N GLU A 153 11.86 -4.93 -15.62
CA GLU A 153 12.38 -3.57 -15.70
C GLU A 153 11.53 -2.58 -14.91
N ALA A 154 10.19 -2.62 -15.10
CA ALA A 154 9.26 -1.76 -14.38
C ALA A 154 9.26 -2.04 -12.87
N ILE A 155 9.39 -3.31 -12.48
CA ILE A 155 9.45 -3.73 -11.08
C ILE A 155 10.75 -3.26 -10.45
N SER A 156 11.90 -3.51 -11.07
CA SER A 156 13.22 -3.13 -10.55
C SER A 156 13.44 -1.62 -10.54
N GLY A 157 12.90 -0.91 -11.53
CA GLY A 157 12.97 0.55 -11.64
C GLY A 157 11.98 1.30 -10.72
N GLY A 158 11.12 0.59 -10.01
CA GLY A 158 10.13 1.18 -9.10
C GLY A 158 8.89 1.77 -9.79
N GLN A 159 8.86 1.85 -11.10
CA GLN A 159 7.77 2.50 -11.87
C GLN A 159 6.46 1.73 -11.84
N GLY A 160 6.52 0.42 -11.63
CA GLY A 160 5.34 -0.46 -11.54
C GLY A 160 4.76 -0.60 -10.14
N TRP A 161 5.34 0.04 -9.13
CA TRP A 161 4.88 -0.09 -7.75
C TRP A 161 3.88 1.00 -7.38
N ILE A 162 2.82 0.59 -6.69
CA ILE A 162 1.87 1.49 -6.04
C ILE A 162 1.94 1.26 -4.53
N THR A 163 1.86 2.35 -3.75
CA THR A 163 1.92 2.29 -2.28
C THR A 163 0.56 2.74 -1.72
N PRO A 164 -0.38 1.81 -1.53
CA PRO A 164 -1.72 2.16 -1.07
C PRO A 164 -1.79 2.41 0.43
N ALA A 165 -0.86 1.88 1.22
CA ALA A 165 -1.02 1.90 2.66
C ALA A 165 0.28 2.16 3.42
N VAL A 166 0.16 3.00 4.45
CA VAL A 166 1.22 3.30 5.41
C VAL A 166 0.61 3.36 6.80
N ILE A 167 1.25 2.75 7.78
CA ILE A 167 0.81 2.80 9.17
C ILE A 167 2.01 2.97 10.11
N ARG A 168 1.89 3.84 11.10
CA ARG A 168 2.97 4.07 12.08
C ARG A 168 3.17 2.85 12.97
N SER A 169 4.43 2.50 13.23
CA SER A 169 4.77 1.39 14.14
C SER A 169 4.25 1.61 15.56
N THR A 170 4.19 2.88 16.01
CA THR A 170 3.58 3.23 17.31
C THR A 170 2.07 2.98 17.38
N VAL A 171 1.38 3.07 16.25
CA VAL A 171 -0.04 2.72 16.16
C VAL A 171 -0.20 1.21 16.14
N LEU A 172 0.61 0.52 15.34
CA LEU A 172 0.59 -0.95 15.25
C LEU A 172 0.83 -1.63 16.59
N ALA A 173 1.66 -1.04 17.45
CA ALA A 173 1.92 -1.57 18.80
C ALA A 173 0.64 -1.66 19.68
N ASN A 174 -0.38 -0.86 19.38
CA ASN A 174 -1.67 -0.86 20.08
C ASN A 174 -2.75 -1.68 19.35
N VAL A 175 -2.46 -2.16 18.14
CA VAL A 175 -3.39 -3.00 17.37
C VAL A 175 -3.22 -4.44 17.81
N ARG A 176 -4.33 -5.09 18.21
CA ARG A 176 -4.31 -6.52 18.56
C ARG A 176 -3.92 -7.33 17.32
N GLY A 177 -2.90 -8.16 17.44
CA GLY A 177 -2.33 -8.91 16.32
C GLY A 177 -1.38 -8.09 15.44
N GLY A 178 -1.14 -6.82 15.79
CA GLY A 178 -0.12 -5.97 15.19
C GLY A 178 -0.21 -5.87 13.67
N TRP A 179 0.95 -5.95 13.01
CA TRP A 179 1.04 -5.87 11.55
C TRP A 179 0.35 -7.04 10.84
N SER A 180 0.39 -8.23 11.41
CA SER A 180 -0.29 -9.41 10.84
C SER A 180 -1.79 -9.16 10.67
N ALA A 181 -2.46 -8.69 11.71
CA ALA A 181 -3.89 -8.39 11.66
C ALA A 181 -4.22 -7.26 10.69
N ALA A 182 -3.42 -6.19 10.70
CA ALA A 182 -3.60 -5.06 9.78
C ALA A 182 -3.43 -5.49 8.32
N LEU A 183 -2.40 -6.28 8.02
CA LEU A 183 -2.13 -6.80 6.68
C LEU A 183 -3.22 -7.75 6.21
N CYS A 184 -3.68 -8.68 7.06
CA CYS A 184 -4.78 -9.58 6.73
C CYS A 184 -6.04 -8.80 6.38
N SER A 185 -6.46 -7.87 7.23
CA SER A 185 -7.66 -7.05 6.98
C SER A 185 -7.56 -6.22 5.71
N PHE A 186 -6.38 -5.66 5.42
CA PHE A 186 -6.15 -4.95 4.18
C PHE A 186 -6.23 -5.86 2.96
N LEU A 187 -5.57 -7.02 3.00
CA LEU A 187 -5.57 -7.96 1.89
C LEU A 187 -6.96 -8.55 1.64
N GLU A 188 -7.69 -8.89 2.69
CA GLU A 188 -9.06 -9.35 2.58
C GLU A 188 -9.93 -8.32 1.85
N ARG A 189 -9.83 -7.05 2.22
CA ARG A 189 -10.55 -5.96 1.58
C ARG A 189 -10.08 -5.73 0.13
N ALA A 190 -8.77 -5.71 -0.11
CA ALA A 190 -8.19 -5.44 -1.42
C ALA A 190 -8.44 -6.56 -2.44
N MET A 191 -8.49 -7.81 -1.97
CA MET A 191 -8.66 -8.97 -2.85
C MET A 191 -10.12 -9.38 -3.00
N PHE A 192 -10.91 -9.34 -1.91
CA PHE A 192 -12.25 -9.92 -1.84
C PHE A 192 -13.35 -8.90 -1.50
N GLY A 193 -13.00 -7.62 -1.29
CA GLY A 193 -13.99 -6.55 -1.10
C GLY A 193 -14.78 -6.25 -2.37
N GLU A 194 -15.65 -5.24 -2.29
CA GLU A 194 -16.56 -4.86 -3.38
C GLU A 194 -15.86 -4.60 -4.72
N ASN A 195 -14.67 -3.98 -4.69
CA ASN A 195 -13.82 -3.76 -5.86
C ASN A 195 -12.52 -4.57 -5.74
N GLY A 196 -12.63 -5.79 -5.22
CA GLY A 196 -11.48 -6.64 -4.97
C GLY A 196 -10.90 -7.24 -6.25
N PHE A 197 -9.58 -7.32 -6.31
CA PHE A 197 -8.87 -7.87 -7.48
C PHE A 197 -9.23 -9.33 -7.81
N ALA A 198 -9.64 -10.12 -6.82
CA ALA A 198 -9.98 -11.53 -7.02
C ALA A 198 -11.48 -11.76 -7.33
N THR A 199 -12.33 -10.76 -7.11
CA THR A 199 -13.79 -10.86 -7.26
C THR A 199 -14.30 -10.09 -8.47
N THR A 200 -14.49 -8.79 -8.30
CA THR A 200 -15.00 -7.88 -9.34
C THR A 200 -13.92 -7.36 -10.27
N GLY A 201 -12.65 -7.43 -9.83
CA GLY A 201 -11.51 -6.87 -10.53
C GLY A 201 -11.44 -5.36 -10.45
N CYS A 202 -10.36 -4.79 -10.96
CA CYS A 202 -10.11 -3.35 -11.03
C CYS A 202 -10.45 -2.83 -12.42
N PRO A 203 -11.51 -2.02 -12.60
CA PRO A 203 -11.81 -1.40 -13.88
C PRO A 203 -10.82 -0.29 -14.21
N LEU A 204 -10.22 -0.33 -15.39
CA LEU A 204 -9.30 0.68 -15.90
C LEU A 204 -9.74 1.15 -17.29
N ILE A 205 -9.38 2.38 -17.63
CA ILE A 205 -9.39 2.86 -19.01
C ILE A 205 -7.95 2.91 -19.49
N VAL A 206 -7.61 2.10 -20.49
CA VAL A 206 -6.26 2.01 -21.07
C VAL A 206 -6.36 2.31 -22.56
N ARG A 207 -5.74 3.39 -23.01
CA ARG A 207 -5.84 3.90 -24.40
C ARG A 207 -7.28 4.01 -24.89
N GLY A 208 -8.16 4.54 -24.04
CA GLY A 208 -9.58 4.72 -24.34
C GLY A 208 -10.41 3.43 -24.31
N THR A 209 -9.82 2.27 -24.05
CA THR A 209 -10.52 0.99 -23.95
C THR A 209 -10.74 0.63 -22.49
N ALA A 210 -11.98 0.24 -22.15
CA ALA A 210 -12.30 -0.28 -20.83
C ALA A 210 -11.76 -1.71 -20.68
N VAL A 211 -10.96 -1.94 -19.66
CA VAL A 211 -10.39 -3.24 -19.30
C VAL A 211 -10.60 -3.49 -17.81
N CYS A 212 -10.57 -4.75 -17.38
CA CYS A 212 -10.66 -5.10 -15.97
C CYS A 212 -9.45 -5.94 -15.58
N ILE A 213 -8.72 -5.52 -14.54
CA ILE A 213 -7.58 -6.25 -14.02
C ILE A 213 -8.01 -7.12 -12.84
N PHE A 214 -7.98 -8.41 -13.06
CA PHE A 214 -8.10 -9.42 -12.01
C PHE A 214 -6.71 -9.84 -11.56
N ALA A 215 -6.55 -10.15 -10.28
CA ALA A 215 -5.26 -10.57 -9.78
C ALA A 215 -5.37 -11.60 -8.66
N ARG A 216 -4.29 -12.39 -8.51
CA ARG A 216 -4.07 -13.29 -7.39
C ARG A 216 -2.71 -13.00 -6.77
N VAL A 217 -2.61 -13.10 -5.46
CA VAL A 217 -1.34 -12.95 -4.75
C VAL A 217 -0.44 -14.16 -5.08
N VAL A 218 0.76 -13.88 -5.58
CA VAL A 218 1.73 -14.94 -5.92
C VAL A 218 3.01 -14.83 -5.11
N ASN A 219 3.43 -13.61 -4.74
CA ASN A 219 4.65 -13.38 -3.99
C ASN A 219 4.42 -12.33 -2.91
N ILE A 220 5.08 -12.55 -1.78
CA ILE A 220 5.23 -11.57 -0.70
C ILE A 220 6.72 -11.27 -0.57
N LEU A 221 7.09 -10.00 -0.66
CA LEU A 221 8.46 -9.50 -0.54
C LEU A 221 8.59 -8.67 0.72
N SER A 222 9.47 -9.08 1.60
CA SER A 222 9.85 -8.34 2.78
C SER A 222 11.19 -8.85 3.29
N ASP A 223 11.83 -8.10 4.17
CA ASP A 223 12.94 -8.62 4.94
C ASP A 223 12.49 -9.65 5.99
N GLY A 224 13.45 -10.27 6.68
CA GLY A 224 13.16 -11.30 7.67
C GLY A 224 12.32 -10.80 8.85
N ASP A 225 12.51 -9.54 9.26
CA ASP A 225 11.77 -8.94 10.37
C ASP A 225 10.35 -8.55 9.95
N GLY A 226 10.18 -8.03 8.74
CA GLY A 226 8.87 -7.78 8.16
C GLY A 226 8.04 -9.06 8.03
N LEU A 227 8.64 -10.14 7.53
CA LEU A 227 7.97 -11.45 7.46
C LEU A 227 7.59 -11.98 8.85
N ARG A 228 8.46 -11.81 9.85
CA ARG A 228 8.13 -12.18 11.23
C ARG A 228 6.90 -11.45 11.75
N MET A 229 6.83 -10.15 11.50
CA MET A 229 5.67 -9.33 11.92
C MET A 229 4.40 -9.68 11.15
N ALA A 230 4.50 -9.92 9.84
CA ALA A 230 3.36 -10.23 9.00
C ALA A 230 2.74 -11.60 9.30
N LEU A 231 3.58 -12.59 9.62
CA LEU A 231 3.16 -13.97 9.88
C LEU A 231 2.99 -14.26 11.37
N ASP A 232 3.13 -13.27 12.25
CA ASP A 232 3.21 -13.46 13.71
C ASP A 232 4.23 -14.56 14.09
N TRP A 233 5.32 -14.60 13.37
CA TRP A 233 6.33 -15.63 13.48
C TRP A 233 7.53 -15.15 14.30
N ARG A 234 7.88 -15.87 15.34
CA ARG A 234 8.98 -15.52 16.26
C ARG A 234 10.39 -15.76 15.70
N GLY A 235 10.49 -16.20 14.45
CA GLY A 235 11.77 -16.42 13.77
C GLY A 235 12.29 -17.86 13.85
N ALA A 236 13.32 -18.16 13.06
CA ALA A 236 13.93 -19.50 12.95
C ALA A 236 14.55 -20.01 14.24
N SER A 237 14.91 -19.14 15.17
CA SER A 237 15.44 -19.50 16.50
C SER A 237 14.34 -19.81 17.51
N SER A 238 13.08 -19.56 17.22
CA SER A 238 11.96 -19.81 18.12
C SER A 238 11.60 -21.29 18.22
N LEU A 239 10.68 -21.60 19.15
CA LEU A 239 10.14 -22.95 19.31
C LEU A 239 9.41 -23.43 18.05
N LYS A 240 8.84 -22.50 17.27
CA LYS A 240 8.19 -22.74 15.96
C LYS A 240 9.04 -22.12 14.85
N PRO A 241 10.05 -22.81 14.34
CA PRO A 241 11.01 -22.24 13.38
C PRO A 241 10.49 -22.13 11.95
N CYS A 242 9.35 -22.73 11.64
CA CYS A 242 8.77 -22.69 10.31
C CYS A 242 7.59 -21.72 10.26
N PHE A 243 7.66 -20.71 9.38
CA PHE A 243 6.57 -19.77 9.16
C PHE A 243 5.41 -20.37 8.33
N ARG A 244 5.70 -21.38 7.53
CA ARG A 244 4.72 -22.04 6.67
C ARG A 244 3.85 -23.05 7.42
N HIS A 245 4.43 -23.71 8.43
CA HIS A 245 3.76 -24.78 9.16
C HIS A 245 3.75 -24.49 10.66
N HIS A 246 2.58 -24.46 11.27
CA HIS A 246 2.40 -24.16 12.69
C HIS A 246 2.91 -25.27 13.62
N ASN A 247 2.97 -26.47 13.12
CA ASN A 247 3.29 -27.66 13.89
C ASN A 247 4.74 -28.16 13.77
N VAL A 248 5.58 -27.41 13.03
CA VAL A 248 7.02 -27.66 13.03
C VAL A 248 7.61 -27.00 14.28
N LEU A 249 8.07 -27.81 15.21
CA LEU A 249 8.65 -27.36 16.48
C LEU A 249 10.15 -27.60 16.49
N LYS A 250 10.89 -26.65 17.07
CA LYS A 250 12.32 -26.82 17.31
C LYS A 250 12.53 -27.86 18.44
N LYS A 251 13.42 -28.79 18.23
CA LYS A 251 13.78 -29.78 19.23
C LYS A 251 14.43 -29.09 20.43
N VAL A 252 13.72 -29.05 21.57
CA VAL A 252 14.19 -28.38 22.79
C VAL A 252 14.96 -29.34 23.70
N SER A 253 14.69 -30.66 23.64
CA SER A 253 15.44 -31.67 24.34
C SER A 253 15.35 -33.04 23.64
N ARG A 254 16.29 -33.94 23.93
CA ARG A 254 16.28 -35.31 23.38
C ARG A 254 15.02 -36.10 23.76
N LEU A 255 14.41 -35.81 24.90
CA LEU A 255 13.18 -36.51 25.38
C LEU A 255 11.94 -36.13 24.56
N PHE A 256 11.81 -34.87 24.12
CA PHE A 256 10.66 -34.43 23.32
C PHE A 256 10.78 -34.78 21.83
N GLY A 257 11.98 -35.12 21.37
CA GLY A 257 12.25 -35.37 19.96
C GLY A 257 11.59 -36.64 19.39
N GLN A 258 11.28 -37.62 20.20
CA GLN A 258 10.63 -38.86 19.75
C GLN A 258 9.10 -38.73 19.67
N LEU A 259 8.48 -37.96 20.53
CA LEU A 259 7.03 -37.74 20.54
C LEU A 259 6.51 -36.85 19.41
N LEU A 260 7.34 -35.94 18.90
CA LEU A 260 6.92 -34.95 17.90
C LEU A 260 7.05 -35.44 16.44
N HIS A 261 7.82 -36.52 16.20
CA HIS A 261 7.97 -37.07 14.84
C HIS A 261 6.71 -37.73 14.29
N ASN A 262 5.78 -38.15 15.16
CA ASN A 262 4.61 -38.92 14.78
C ASN A 262 3.32 -38.07 14.55
N HIS A 263 3.35 -36.79 14.76
CA HIS A 263 2.16 -35.91 14.65
C HIS A 263 2.37 -34.63 13.85
N MET A 264 3.19 -34.67 12.82
CA MET A 264 3.32 -33.51 11.89
C MET A 264 2.15 -33.49 10.89
N SER A 265 1.02 -32.98 11.31
CA SER A 265 0.02 -32.52 10.37
C SER A 265 0.45 -31.12 9.88
N HIS A 266 0.52 -30.92 8.57
CA HIS A 266 0.89 -29.64 7.98
C HIS A 266 -0.30 -28.69 8.06
N VAL A 267 -0.32 -27.83 9.08
CA VAL A 267 -1.30 -26.75 9.21
C VAL A 267 -0.65 -25.49 8.68
N GLU A 268 -1.14 -25.01 7.55
CA GLU A 268 -0.64 -23.79 6.92
C GLU A 268 -1.06 -22.52 7.69
N HIS A 269 -0.21 -21.50 7.67
CA HIS A 269 -0.53 -20.20 8.25
C HIS A 269 -1.66 -19.54 7.44
N PRO A 270 -2.63 -18.83 8.07
CA PRO A 270 -3.76 -18.18 7.38
C PRO A 270 -3.36 -17.32 6.18
N LEU A 271 -2.26 -16.57 6.25
CA LEU A 271 -1.76 -15.77 5.12
C LEU A 271 -1.24 -16.63 3.97
N VAL A 272 -0.66 -17.79 4.24
CA VAL A 272 -0.23 -18.74 3.21
C VAL A 272 -1.45 -19.39 2.58
N SER A 273 -2.47 -19.70 3.37
CA SER A 273 -3.75 -20.23 2.91
C SER A 273 -4.50 -19.25 2.00
N LEU A 274 -4.47 -17.95 2.30
CA LEU A 274 -5.01 -16.90 1.42
C LEU A 274 -4.29 -16.85 0.07
N ALA A 275 -2.97 -17.02 0.06
CA ALA A 275 -2.18 -17.07 -1.17
C ALA A 275 -2.46 -18.33 -2.00
N THR A 276 -2.70 -19.48 -1.33
CA THR A 276 -2.99 -20.74 -2.01
C THR A 276 -4.44 -20.89 -2.44
N SER A 277 -5.42 -20.36 -1.68
CA SER A 277 -6.83 -20.37 -2.09
C SER A 277 -7.09 -19.49 -3.32
N SER A 278 -6.31 -18.42 -3.50
CA SER A 278 -6.34 -17.64 -4.75
C SER A 278 -5.68 -18.36 -5.93
N LEU A 279 -5.00 -19.49 -5.69
CA LEU A 279 -4.42 -20.36 -6.74
C LEU A 279 -5.39 -21.47 -7.19
N ALA A 280 -6.43 -21.76 -6.40
CA ALA A 280 -7.37 -22.84 -6.64
C ALA A 280 -8.73 -22.36 -7.19
N ALA A 281 -8.98 -21.05 -7.22
CA ALA A 281 -10.14 -20.41 -7.82
C ALA A 281 -9.79 -19.80 -9.18
#